data_5d4108c5b9309c78d4abb92a1fb54757
#
_entry.id   5d4108c5b9309c78d4abb92a1fb54757
#
_cell.length_a   1.000
_cell.length_b   1.000
_cell.length_c   1.000
_cell.angle_alpha   90.00
_cell.angle_beta   90.00
_cell.angle_gamma   90.00
#
_symmetry.space_group_name_H-M   'P 1'
#
loop_
_entity.id
_entity.type
_entity.pdbx_description
1 polymer ?
#
loop_
_entity_poly.entity_id
_entity_poly.type
_entity_poly.pdbx_seq_one_letter_code
_entity_poly.pdbx_strand_id
1 'polypeptide(L)'
;MKYSRRHFLKAAAGSGLVALTTGSDGVVAAFAASPQPVPFAIPTPMTKETATFNINGRNYQADYEARTTLWEVIAVKLGLTGTNRSCNRASCGACSVLLDGTPFYS
;
A
#
# COMPACT_ATOMS: atom_id res chain seq x y z
N MET A 1 16.57 6.32 32.45
CA MET A 1 16.31 7.74 32.18
C MET A 1 14.95 7.87 31.50
N LYS A 2 13.98 8.51 32.14
CA LYS A 2 12.63 8.68 31.57
C LYS A 2 12.59 10.03 30.84
N TYR A 3 12.68 9.99 29.51
CA TYR A 3 12.47 11.17 28.70
C TYR A 3 10.97 11.48 28.62
N SER A 4 10.57 12.61 29.19
CA SER A 4 9.20 13.11 29.10
C SER A 4 8.97 13.78 27.74
N ARG A 5 7.77 13.60 27.15
CA ARG A 5 7.35 14.25 25.90
C ARG A 5 7.50 15.79 25.94
N ARG A 6 7.41 16.40 27.13
CA ARG A 6 7.62 17.83 27.32
C ARG A 6 9.08 18.26 27.11
N HIS A 7 10.06 17.40 27.45
CA HIS A 7 11.48 17.71 27.22
C HIS A 7 11.83 17.64 25.73
N PHE A 8 11.24 16.73 24.99
CA PHE A 8 11.45 16.63 23.54
C PHE A 8 10.94 17.90 22.81
N LEU A 9 9.74 18.39 23.17
CA LEU A 9 9.19 19.60 22.56
C LEU A 9 9.96 20.88 22.90
N LYS A 10 10.53 20.97 24.12
CA LYS A 10 11.37 22.11 24.52
C LYS A 10 12.73 22.11 23.80
N ALA A 11 13.30 20.94 23.55
CA ALA A 11 14.55 20.82 22.80
C ALA A 11 14.37 21.15 21.31
N ALA A 12 13.22 20.83 20.72
CA ALA A 12 12.91 21.16 19.33
C ALA A 12 12.64 22.64 19.08
N ALA A 13 12.19 23.39 20.10
CA ALA A 13 11.91 24.83 19.99
C ALA A 13 13.17 25.72 20.14
N GLY A 14 14.27 25.15 20.65
CA GLY A 14 15.49 25.90 20.94
C GLY A 14 16.54 25.97 19.84
N SER A 15 16.41 25.19 18.79
CA SER A 15 17.44 25.10 17.70
C SER A 15 17.11 25.91 16.45
N GLY A 16 16.12 26.79 16.51
CA GLY A 16 15.67 27.62 15.37
C GLY A 16 16.36 28.96 15.19
N LEU A 17 17.45 29.27 15.92
CA LEU A 17 18.20 30.51 15.72
C LEU A 17 19.48 30.23 14.93
N VAL A 18 19.32 30.00 13.63
CA VAL A 18 20.46 30.11 12.70
C VAL A 18 20.75 31.60 12.53
N ALA A 19 21.88 32.04 13.12
CA ALA A 19 22.40 33.38 13.01
C ALA A 19 22.47 33.77 11.52
N LEU A 20 21.82 34.86 11.13
CA LEU A 20 22.10 35.58 9.89
C LEU A 20 23.52 36.13 9.99
N THR A 21 24.51 35.38 9.53
CA THR A 21 25.79 35.97 9.16
C THR A 21 25.64 36.46 7.73
N THR A 22 25.64 37.78 7.57
CA THR A 22 25.82 38.49 6.31
C THR A 22 27.18 38.15 5.73
N GLY A 23 27.25 37.13 4.91
CA GLY A 23 28.37 36.75 4.08
C GLY A 23 27.83 36.51 2.67
N SER A 24 28.23 37.42 1.77
CA SER A 24 27.91 37.37 0.35
C SER A 24 28.25 36.01 -0.25
N ASP A 25 27.38 35.56 -1.11
CA ASP A 25 27.56 34.49 -2.10
C ASP A 25 27.38 33.04 -1.63
N GLY A 26 26.18 32.53 -1.86
CA GLY A 26 26.03 31.15 -2.28
C GLY A 26 25.23 30.18 -1.42
N VAL A 27 24.78 30.51 -0.20
CA VAL A 27 24.17 29.48 0.68
C VAL A 27 22.62 29.57 0.82
N VAL A 28 21.99 30.61 0.31
CA VAL A 28 20.53 30.79 0.39
C VAL A 28 19.75 30.15 -0.75
N ALA A 29 20.43 29.58 -1.75
CA ALA A 29 19.77 28.94 -2.87
C ALA A 29 19.24 27.50 -2.58
N ALA A 30 19.70 26.89 -1.48
CA ALA A 30 19.33 25.51 -1.17
C ALA A 30 17.97 25.35 -0.48
N PHE A 31 17.40 26.42 0.10
CA PHE A 31 16.10 26.36 0.80
C PHE A 31 14.91 26.88 -0.05
N ALA A 32 15.16 27.37 -1.25
CA ALA A 32 14.14 27.87 -2.15
C ALA A 32 13.62 26.83 -3.15
N ALA A 33 14.06 25.57 -3.04
CA ALA A 33 13.40 24.49 -3.76
C ALA A 33 12.07 24.20 -3.06
N SER A 34 11.02 24.94 -3.43
CA SER A 34 9.66 24.55 -3.09
C SER A 34 9.47 23.10 -3.54
N PRO A 35 8.90 22.22 -2.69
CA PRO A 35 8.60 20.87 -3.12
C PRO A 35 7.73 20.97 -4.38
N GLN A 36 8.28 20.56 -5.51
CA GLN A 36 7.53 20.51 -6.75
C GLN A 36 6.35 19.59 -6.51
N PRO A 37 5.10 20.02 -6.78
CA PRO A 37 3.97 19.11 -6.69
C PRO A 37 4.26 17.96 -7.65
N VAL A 38 4.56 16.78 -7.09
CA VAL A 38 4.65 15.56 -7.90
C VAL A 38 3.31 15.41 -8.61
N PRO A 39 3.26 15.40 -9.95
CA PRO A 39 2.01 15.20 -10.65
C PRO A 39 1.46 13.87 -10.20
N PHE A 40 0.37 13.88 -9.42
CA PHE A 40 -0.39 12.69 -9.12
C PHE A 40 -1.02 12.25 -10.45
N ALA A 41 -0.28 11.42 -11.17
CA ALA A 41 -0.81 10.75 -12.34
C ALA A 41 -1.95 9.87 -11.83
N ILE A 42 -3.19 10.23 -12.15
CA ILE A 42 -4.34 9.35 -11.95
C ILE A 42 -4.00 8.08 -12.71
N PRO A 43 -3.89 6.91 -12.03
CA PRO A 43 -3.56 5.69 -12.73
C PRO A 43 -4.55 5.49 -13.87
N THR A 44 -4.02 5.29 -15.05
CA THR A 44 -4.78 4.91 -16.25
C THR A 44 -5.79 3.83 -15.87
N PRO A 45 -7.02 3.83 -16.41
CA PRO A 45 -8.01 2.81 -16.11
C PRO A 45 -7.34 1.44 -16.23
N MET A 46 -7.38 0.66 -15.14
CA MET A 46 -6.64 -0.60 -15.04
C MET A 46 -7.15 -1.54 -16.14
N THR A 47 -6.21 -2.02 -16.94
CA THR A 47 -6.51 -2.99 -17.99
C THR A 47 -7.08 -4.25 -17.35
N LYS A 48 -8.24 -4.68 -17.82
CA LYS A 48 -8.80 -5.97 -17.44
C LYS A 48 -8.02 -7.06 -18.19
N GLU A 49 -7.61 -8.05 -17.46
CA GLU A 49 -6.96 -9.24 -17.99
C GLU A 49 -7.84 -10.45 -17.76
N THR A 50 -7.76 -11.43 -18.67
CA THR A 50 -8.51 -12.68 -18.54
C THR A 50 -7.52 -13.80 -18.27
N ALA A 51 -7.75 -14.58 -17.23
CA ALA A 51 -6.97 -15.76 -16.93
C ALA A 51 -7.84 -17.00 -16.77
N THR A 52 -7.21 -18.15 -17.02
CA THR A 52 -7.81 -19.46 -16.76
C THR A 52 -7.31 -20.00 -15.44
N PHE A 53 -8.22 -20.32 -14.54
CA PHE A 53 -7.95 -20.88 -13.23
C PHE A 53 -8.37 -22.35 -13.20
N ASN A 54 -7.47 -23.27 -12.82
CA ASN A 54 -7.87 -24.63 -12.51
C ASN A 54 -8.23 -24.74 -11.03
N ILE A 55 -9.50 -24.93 -10.73
CA ILE A 55 -10.01 -25.00 -9.36
C ILE A 55 -10.72 -26.34 -9.18
N ASN A 56 -10.21 -27.15 -8.26
CA ASN A 56 -10.73 -28.50 -7.97
C ASN A 56 -10.84 -29.38 -9.23
N GLY A 57 -9.85 -29.27 -10.14
CA GLY A 57 -9.80 -30.06 -11.36
C GLY A 57 -10.71 -29.56 -12.50
N ARG A 58 -11.32 -28.39 -12.35
CA ARG A 58 -12.13 -27.73 -13.39
C ARG A 58 -11.48 -26.42 -13.83
N ASN A 59 -11.51 -26.13 -15.09
CA ASN A 59 -10.99 -24.88 -15.64
C ASN A 59 -12.11 -23.83 -15.67
N TYR A 60 -11.81 -22.65 -15.11
CA TYR A 60 -12.67 -21.47 -15.09
C TYR A 60 -11.94 -20.32 -15.75
N GLN A 61 -12.64 -19.50 -16.50
CA GLN A 61 -12.13 -18.23 -17.02
C GLN A 61 -12.76 -17.08 -16.25
N ALA A 62 -11.94 -16.13 -15.84
CA ALA A 62 -12.40 -14.91 -15.20
C ALA A 62 -11.56 -13.71 -15.63
N ASP A 63 -12.25 -12.58 -15.76
CA ASP A 63 -11.62 -11.28 -15.98
C ASP A 63 -11.27 -10.67 -14.63
N TYR A 64 -10.06 -10.15 -14.51
CA TYR A 64 -9.59 -9.52 -13.28
C TYR A 64 -8.76 -8.27 -13.59
N GLU A 65 -8.63 -7.42 -12.61
CA GLU A 65 -7.73 -6.27 -12.61
C GLU A 65 -6.58 -6.55 -11.63
N ALA A 66 -5.45 -5.87 -11.77
CA ALA A 66 -4.28 -6.10 -10.91
C ALA A 66 -4.55 -5.92 -9.39
N ARG A 67 -5.60 -5.20 -9.02
CA ARG A 67 -6.06 -5.01 -7.62
C ARG A 67 -7.12 -6.00 -7.16
N THR A 68 -7.62 -6.86 -8.04
CA THR A 68 -8.65 -7.86 -7.69
C THR A 68 -8.02 -8.94 -6.82
N THR A 69 -8.60 -9.21 -5.67
CA THR A 69 -8.13 -10.30 -4.80
C THR A 69 -8.54 -11.66 -5.35
N LEU A 70 -7.80 -12.69 -5.02
CA LEU A 70 -8.13 -14.05 -5.43
C LEU A 70 -9.50 -14.49 -4.90
N TRP A 71 -9.86 -14.07 -3.68
CA TRP A 71 -11.18 -14.30 -3.12
C TRP A 71 -12.29 -13.69 -3.98
N GLU A 72 -12.12 -12.46 -4.46
CA GLU A 72 -13.10 -11.80 -5.34
C GLU A 72 -13.27 -12.55 -6.66
N VAL A 73 -12.17 -13.07 -7.22
CA VAL A 73 -12.25 -13.91 -8.42
C VAL A 73 -13.05 -15.20 -8.12
N ILE A 74 -12.67 -15.93 -7.08
CA ILE A 74 -13.28 -17.23 -6.75
C ILE A 74 -14.74 -17.08 -6.33
N ALA A 75 -15.03 -16.23 -5.36
CA ALA A 75 -16.35 -16.14 -4.75
C ALA A 75 -17.33 -15.27 -5.55
N VAL A 76 -16.85 -14.12 -6.05
CA VAL A 76 -17.75 -13.13 -6.70
C VAL A 76 -17.88 -13.39 -8.19
N LYS A 77 -16.77 -13.59 -8.89
CA LYS A 77 -16.82 -13.73 -10.35
C LYS A 77 -17.16 -15.14 -10.80
N LEU A 78 -16.63 -16.15 -10.11
CA LEU A 78 -16.88 -17.56 -10.44
C LEU A 78 -18.03 -18.19 -9.65
N GLY A 79 -18.54 -17.51 -8.61
CA GLY A 79 -19.64 -18.01 -7.77
C GLY A 79 -19.29 -19.21 -6.90
N LEU A 80 -17.99 -19.45 -6.65
CA LEU A 80 -17.53 -20.57 -5.83
C LEU A 80 -17.47 -20.15 -4.35
N THR A 81 -18.45 -20.54 -3.56
CA THR A 81 -18.66 -20.07 -2.19
C THR A 81 -17.91 -20.89 -1.11
N GLY A 82 -16.97 -21.72 -1.50
CA GLY A 82 -16.21 -22.56 -0.56
C GLY A 82 -15.25 -21.81 0.37
N THR A 83 -14.87 -20.59 0.00
CA THR A 83 -14.02 -19.70 0.81
C THR A 83 -14.83 -18.57 1.42
N ASN A 84 -14.57 -18.23 2.69
CA ASN A 84 -15.28 -17.16 3.39
C ASN A 84 -14.38 -15.94 3.61
N ARG A 85 -14.92 -14.75 3.40
CA ARG A 85 -14.26 -13.49 3.74
C ARG A 85 -14.75 -13.01 5.11
N SER A 86 -13.82 -12.86 6.07
CA SER A 86 -14.13 -12.41 7.43
C SER A 86 -13.39 -11.14 7.77
N CYS A 87 -12.08 -11.18 8.01
CA CYS A 87 -11.33 -10.04 8.54
C CYS A 87 -10.86 -9.02 7.50
N ASN A 88 -10.79 -9.40 6.23
CA ASN A 88 -10.30 -8.59 5.10
C ASN A 88 -8.88 -8.00 5.29
N ARG A 89 -8.05 -8.65 6.10
CA ARG A 89 -6.67 -8.24 6.42
C ARG A 89 -5.70 -9.41 6.62
N ALA A 90 -5.98 -10.54 6.00
CA ALA A 90 -5.15 -11.75 6.01
C ALA A 90 -4.72 -12.25 7.41
N SER A 91 -5.55 -12.05 8.47
CA SER A 91 -5.19 -12.45 9.83
C SER A 91 -5.98 -13.64 10.40
N CYS A 92 -7.22 -13.87 9.96
CA CYS A 92 -8.07 -14.91 10.54
C CYS A 92 -8.01 -16.26 9.82
N GLY A 93 -7.47 -16.32 8.60
CA GLY A 93 -7.36 -17.54 7.81
C GLY A 93 -8.66 -18.07 7.18
N ALA A 94 -9.81 -17.42 7.37
CA ALA A 94 -11.10 -17.88 6.83
C ALA A 94 -11.14 -17.94 5.29
N CYS A 95 -10.30 -17.16 4.62
CA CYS A 95 -10.19 -17.12 3.17
C CYS A 95 -9.05 -18.01 2.61
N SER A 96 -8.49 -18.91 3.41
CA SER A 96 -7.39 -19.75 2.96
C SER A 96 -7.79 -20.68 1.82
N VAL A 97 -6.94 -20.76 0.81
CA VAL A 97 -7.02 -21.66 -0.33
C VAL A 97 -5.70 -22.41 -0.49
N LEU A 98 -5.72 -23.54 -1.17
CA LEU A 98 -4.50 -24.25 -1.55
C LEU A 98 -4.13 -23.83 -2.98
N LEU A 99 -2.96 -23.21 -3.13
CA LEU A 99 -2.37 -22.92 -4.43
C LEU A 99 -1.18 -23.86 -4.63
N ASP A 100 -1.29 -24.76 -5.58
CA ASP A 100 -0.31 -25.82 -5.84
C ASP A 100 0.07 -26.62 -4.57
N GLY A 101 -0.93 -26.91 -3.74
CA GLY A 101 -0.76 -27.66 -2.49
C GLY A 101 -0.25 -26.84 -1.30
N THR A 102 0.07 -25.56 -1.50
CA THR A 102 0.52 -24.66 -0.42
C THR A 102 -0.63 -23.76 0.02
N PRO A 103 -0.85 -23.55 1.33
CA PRO A 103 -1.91 -22.68 1.81
C PRO A 103 -1.54 -21.20 1.65
N PHE A 104 -2.46 -20.43 1.08
CA PHE A 104 -2.39 -18.97 0.92
C PHE A 104 -3.69 -18.31 1.37
N TYR A 105 -3.59 -17.06 1.77
CA TYR A 105 -4.76 -16.19 1.96
C TYR A 105 -5.19 -15.63 0.58
N SER A 106 -6.47 -15.74 0.27
CA SER A 106 -7.01 -15.28 -1.02
C SER A 106 -7.60 -13.87 -0.98
#